data_e6e87805d5f430367c484b2280ed6a13
#
_entry.id   e6e87805d5f430367c484b2280ed6a13
#
_cell.length_a   1.000
_cell.length_b   1.000
_cell.length_c   1.000
_cell.angle_alpha   90.00
_cell.angle_beta   90.00
_cell.angle_gamma   90.00
#
_symmetry.space_group_name_H-M   'P 1'
#
loop_
_entity.id
_entity.type
_entity.pdbx_description
1 polymer ?
#
loop_
_entity_poly.entity_id
_entity_poly.type
_entity_poly.pdbx_seq_one_letter_code
_entity_poly.pdbx_strand_id
1 'polypeptide(L)'
;MKFREIRSLESNSARAMKMAMSYLSNVEWENEVNYLNNLSQITKDEIVAFANQIFKSNNYVVIKKIKDEPETVAKVEKPAITPIQINRSAESDFFKKVKEAKVEDIKPVFVDYDKDMSIKKMPNGTEILYVKNTDNTRYSLSFRYEVGSWENKYLNLLSYYQDFLYTPFMSQQQIKEKLYNIATTFRISVSGDETVVTIEGLTENLLEALDVVDGILTNPCLDEKALDNIKQKLFKERAEAKSAQQQCFAKLSSYALYGKKNAHRTLL
;
A
#
# COMPACT_ATOMS: atom_id res chain seq x y z
N MET A 1 -9.68 -8.16 -5.92
CA MET A 1 -9.71 -7.20 -7.04
C MET A 1 -10.80 -6.15 -6.87
N LYS A 2 -12.07 -6.50 -6.63
CA LYS A 2 -13.21 -5.56 -6.42
C LYS A 2 -12.89 -4.41 -5.45
N PHE A 3 -12.40 -4.71 -4.24
CA PHE A 3 -12.02 -3.69 -3.25
C PHE A 3 -10.97 -2.68 -3.76
N ARG A 4 -9.95 -3.18 -4.46
CA ARG A 4 -8.87 -2.33 -5.01
C ARG A 4 -9.39 -1.40 -6.11
N GLU A 5 -10.26 -1.91 -6.96
CA GLU A 5 -10.89 -1.14 -8.03
C GLU A 5 -11.78 -0.02 -7.46
N ILE A 6 -12.66 -0.33 -6.52
CA ILE A 6 -13.51 0.65 -5.83
C ILE A 6 -12.64 1.74 -5.19
N ARG A 7 -11.59 1.35 -4.46
CA ARG A 7 -10.66 2.29 -3.81
C ARG A 7 -9.93 3.19 -4.81
N SER A 8 -9.49 2.65 -5.95
CA SER A 8 -8.78 3.44 -6.96
C SER A 8 -9.68 4.51 -7.57
N LEU A 9 -10.96 4.21 -7.76
CA LEU A 9 -11.92 5.13 -8.35
C LEU A 9 -12.36 6.29 -7.43
N GLU A 10 -11.97 6.31 -6.15
CA GLU A 10 -12.15 7.46 -5.26
C GLU A 10 -11.31 8.66 -5.69
N SER A 11 -10.18 8.42 -6.36
CA SER A 11 -9.29 9.47 -6.83
C SER A 11 -9.67 9.99 -8.22
N ASN A 12 -9.92 11.29 -8.36
CA ASN A 12 -10.15 11.94 -9.66
C ASN A 12 -8.97 11.75 -10.62
N SER A 13 -7.74 11.83 -10.10
CA SER A 13 -6.52 11.60 -10.89
C SER A 13 -6.43 10.16 -11.38
N ALA A 14 -6.79 9.17 -10.55
CA ALA A 14 -6.80 7.78 -10.97
C ALA A 14 -7.88 7.51 -12.02
N ARG A 15 -9.08 8.11 -11.89
CA ARG A 15 -10.13 8.04 -12.91
C ARG A 15 -9.67 8.62 -14.25
N ALA A 16 -9.10 9.82 -14.21
CA ALA A 16 -8.57 10.46 -15.42
C ALA A 16 -7.43 9.64 -16.05
N MET A 17 -6.51 9.11 -15.23
CA MET A 17 -5.43 8.28 -15.72
C MET A 17 -5.95 6.97 -16.33
N LYS A 18 -6.97 6.36 -15.74
CA LYS A 18 -7.60 5.14 -16.28
C LYS A 18 -8.18 5.39 -17.67
N MET A 19 -8.89 6.52 -17.89
CA MET A 19 -9.39 6.92 -19.20
C MET A 19 -8.25 7.14 -20.21
N ALA A 20 -7.21 7.85 -19.79
CA ALA A 20 -6.05 8.11 -20.66
C ALA A 20 -5.31 6.82 -21.04
N MET A 21 -5.11 5.90 -20.07
CA MET A 21 -4.43 4.63 -20.31
C MET A 21 -5.24 3.68 -21.17
N SER A 22 -6.56 3.64 -21.05
CA SER A 22 -7.45 2.89 -21.93
C SER A 22 -7.26 3.34 -23.39
N TYR A 23 -7.26 4.65 -23.62
CA TYR A 23 -7.02 5.22 -24.93
C TYR A 23 -5.62 4.89 -25.48
N LEU A 24 -4.57 5.10 -24.68
CA LEU A 24 -3.19 4.85 -25.09
C LEU A 24 -2.90 3.37 -25.37
N SER A 25 -3.55 2.48 -24.63
CA SER A 25 -3.41 1.03 -24.79
C SER A 25 -4.34 0.46 -25.86
N ASN A 26 -5.13 1.30 -26.53
CA ASN A 26 -6.12 0.91 -27.52
C ASN A 26 -7.12 -0.14 -26.97
N VAL A 27 -7.53 0.04 -25.72
CA VAL A 27 -8.55 -0.78 -25.06
C VAL A 27 -9.89 -0.05 -25.18
N GLU A 28 -10.89 -0.74 -25.68
CA GLU A 28 -12.24 -0.18 -25.76
C GLU A 28 -12.76 0.16 -24.36
N TRP A 29 -13.33 1.38 -24.19
CA TRP A 29 -13.79 1.86 -22.89
C TRP A 29 -14.85 0.95 -22.24
N GLU A 30 -15.67 0.30 -23.04
CA GLU A 30 -16.65 -0.68 -22.57
C GLU A 30 -16.00 -1.87 -21.84
N ASN A 31 -14.84 -2.32 -22.32
CA ASN A 31 -14.06 -3.37 -21.66
C ASN A 31 -13.51 -2.92 -20.31
N GLU A 32 -13.09 -1.65 -20.21
CA GLU A 32 -12.64 -1.07 -18.93
C GLU A 32 -13.79 -0.95 -17.92
N VAL A 33 -14.95 -0.51 -18.35
CA VAL A 33 -16.16 -0.42 -17.51
C VAL A 33 -16.60 -1.81 -17.03
N ASN A 34 -16.55 -2.80 -17.93
CA ASN A 34 -16.96 -4.17 -17.64
C ASN A 34 -15.83 -5.04 -17.05
N TYR A 35 -14.68 -4.47 -16.73
CA TYR A 35 -13.49 -5.23 -16.29
C TYR A 35 -13.77 -6.25 -15.18
N LEU A 36 -14.46 -5.85 -14.12
CA LEU A 36 -14.79 -6.75 -13.00
C LEU A 36 -15.77 -7.86 -13.41
N ASN A 37 -16.73 -7.55 -14.26
CA ASN A 37 -17.69 -8.53 -14.78
C ASN A 37 -16.98 -9.55 -15.68
N ASN A 38 -16.14 -9.07 -16.61
CA ASN A 38 -15.36 -9.91 -17.50
C ASN A 38 -14.42 -10.82 -16.71
N LEU A 39 -13.76 -10.27 -15.68
CA LEU A 39 -12.88 -11.02 -14.79
C LEU A 39 -13.63 -12.13 -14.02
N SER A 40 -14.86 -11.89 -13.62
CA SER A 40 -15.68 -12.86 -12.87
C SER A 40 -16.11 -14.07 -13.71
N GLN A 41 -16.04 -13.96 -15.04
CA GLN A 41 -16.41 -15.04 -15.96
C GLN A 41 -15.24 -15.99 -16.25
N ILE A 42 -13.99 -15.57 -15.93
CA ILE A 42 -12.79 -16.38 -16.20
C ILE A 42 -12.81 -17.62 -15.29
N THR A 43 -12.72 -18.78 -15.90
CA THR A 43 -12.71 -20.06 -15.21
C THR A 43 -11.29 -20.56 -14.92
N LYS A 44 -11.17 -21.48 -13.96
CA LYS A 44 -9.90 -22.16 -13.68
C LYS A 44 -9.33 -22.86 -14.90
N ASP A 45 -10.20 -23.51 -15.69
CA ASP A 45 -9.77 -24.29 -16.85
C ASP A 45 -9.21 -23.40 -17.96
N GLU A 46 -9.78 -22.22 -18.17
CA GLU A 46 -9.23 -21.22 -19.10
C GLU A 46 -7.85 -20.74 -18.67
N ILE A 47 -7.66 -20.48 -17.37
CA ILE A 47 -6.34 -20.09 -16.83
C ILE A 47 -5.31 -21.20 -17.05
N VAL A 48 -5.67 -22.45 -16.78
CA VAL A 48 -4.80 -23.62 -16.98
C VAL A 48 -4.48 -23.81 -18.46
N ALA A 49 -5.48 -23.68 -19.33
CA ALA A 49 -5.29 -23.79 -20.78
C ALA A 49 -4.33 -22.71 -21.30
N PHE A 50 -4.53 -21.45 -20.88
CA PHE A 50 -3.65 -20.34 -21.24
C PHE A 50 -2.21 -20.54 -20.73
N ALA A 51 -2.04 -20.96 -19.47
CA ALA A 51 -0.72 -21.25 -18.89
C ALA A 51 -0.01 -22.37 -19.68
N ASN A 52 -0.72 -23.44 -20.02
CA ASN A 52 -0.18 -24.53 -20.83
C ASN A 52 0.22 -24.06 -22.23
N GLN A 53 -0.54 -23.17 -22.85
CA GLN A 53 -0.20 -22.62 -24.16
C GLN A 53 1.10 -21.80 -24.09
N ILE A 54 1.26 -20.93 -23.09
CA ILE A 54 2.43 -20.08 -22.94
C ILE A 54 3.69 -20.90 -22.60
N PHE A 55 3.59 -21.84 -21.65
CA PHE A 55 4.77 -22.57 -21.16
C PHE A 55 5.21 -23.75 -22.03
N LYS A 56 4.32 -24.28 -22.88
CA LYS A 56 4.69 -25.35 -23.81
C LYS A 56 5.72 -24.95 -24.86
N SER A 57 5.83 -23.70 -25.20
CA SER A 57 6.73 -23.21 -26.24
C SER A 57 8.20 -23.13 -25.84
N ASN A 58 8.58 -23.47 -24.61
CA ASN A 58 9.91 -23.22 -24.04
C ASN A 58 10.44 -21.79 -24.26
N ASN A 59 9.54 -20.84 -24.40
CA ASN A 59 9.84 -19.45 -24.69
C ASN A 59 10.01 -18.67 -23.38
N TYR A 60 11.05 -19.01 -22.62
CA TYR A 60 11.37 -18.33 -21.36
C TYR A 60 12.88 -18.19 -21.19
N VAL A 61 13.29 -17.18 -20.45
CA VAL A 61 14.69 -16.92 -20.08
C VAL A 61 14.86 -17.22 -18.59
N VAL A 62 15.90 -17.97 -18.25
CA VAL A 62 16.28 -18.22 -16.85
C VAL A 62 17.48 -17.36 -16.49
N ILE A 63 17.30 -16.46 -15.54
CA ILE A 63 18.37 -15.63 -14.99
C ILE A 63 18.72 -16.18 -13.61
N LYS A 64 19.98 -16.60 -13.42
CA LYS A 64 20.51 -17.06 -12.12
C LYS A 64 21.37 -15.96 -11.51
N LYS A 65 21.04 -15.52 -10.30
CA LYS A 65 21.91 -14.65 -9.49
C LYS A 65 22.71 -15.51 -8.54
N ILE A 66 24.02 -15.59 -8.77
CA ILE A 66 24.95 -16.39 -7.96
C ILE A 66 25.75 -15.44 -7.07
N LYS A 67 25.93 -15.80 -5.81
CA LYS A 67 26.72 -15.02 -4.85
C LYS A 67 28.22 -15.27 -5.12
N ASP A 68 29.03 -14.22 -5.05
CA ASP A 68 30.48 -14.24 -5.03
C ASP A 68 31.19 -14.76 -6.31
N GLU A 69 30.47 -14.89 -7.43
CA GLU A 69 31.15 -15.09 -8.73
C GLU A 69 31.47 -13.73 -9.38
N PRO A 70 32.77 -13.42 -9.67
CA PRO A 70 33.06 -12.22 -10.43
C PRO A 70 32.61 -12.38 -11.89
N GLU A 71 31.48 -11.82 -12.23
CA GLU A 71 31.09 -11.73 -13.64
C GLU A 71 31.97 -10.69 -14.35
N THR A 72 32.78 -11.15 -15.29
CA THR A 72 33.26 -10.30 -16.37
C THR A 72 32.12 -10.01 -17.32
N VAL A 73 31.32 -8.99 -16.96
CA VAL A 73 30.28 -8.51 -17.88
C VAL A 73 30.97 -7.97 -19.13
N ALA A 74 30.74 -8.64 -20.27
CA ALA A 74 31.25 -8.16 -21.54
C ALA A 74 30.69 -6.72 -21.75
N LYS A 75 31.64 -5.76 -21.89
CA LYS A 75 31.29 -4.36 -22.06
C LYS A 75 30.66 -4.20 -23.44
N VAL A 76 29.34 -4.09 -23.46
CA VAL A 76 28.63 -3.82 -24.72
C VAL A 76 28.93 -2.36 -25.13
N GLU A 77 29.52 -2.18 -26.30
CA GLU A 77 29.71 -0.83 -26.86
C GLU A 77 28.34 -0.17 -27.05
N LYS A 78 28.21 1.04 -26.50
CA LYS A 78 26.97 1.81 -26.69
C LYS A 78 26.88 2.20 -28.16
N PRO A 79 25.75 1.90 -28.83
CA PRO A 79 25.54 2.41 -30.18
C PRO A 79 25.57 3.94 -30.18
N ALA A 80 26.08 4.53 -31.26
CA ALA A 80 26.06 5.97 -31.43
C ALA A 80 24.59 6.46 -31.40
N ILE A 81 24.27 7.28 -30.42
CA ILE A 81 22.94 7.88 -30.31
C ILE A 81 22.95 9.18 -31.09
N THR A 82 22.16 9.25 -32.16
CA THR A 82 21.96 10.49 -32.90
C THR A 82 21.23 11.49 -32.00
N PRO A 83 21.83 12.67 -31.73
CA PRO A 83 21.16 13.67 -30.90
C PRO A 83 19.87 14.14 -31.61
N ILE A 84 18.74 13.99 -30.91
CA ILE A 84 17.47 14.52 -31.38
C ILE A 84 17.38 15.98 -30.93
N GLN A 85 17.27 16.90 -31.88
CA GLN A 85 16.98 18.29 -31.56
C GLN A 85 15.51 18.41 -31.11
N ILE A 86 15.32 18.55 -29.81
CA ILE A 86 14.00 18.71 -29.22
C ILE A 86 13.70 20.20 -29.13
N ASN A 87 12.67 20.66 -29.86
CA ASN A 87 12.13 21.98 -29.63
C ASN A 87 11.25 21.97 -28.36
N ARG A 88 11.82 22.41 -27.26
CA ARG A 88 11.14 22.43 -25.95
C ARG A 88 10.06 23.52 -25.82
N SER A 89 10.02 24.46 -26.76
CA SER A 89 9.02 25.53 -26.79
C SER A 89 7.89 25.28 -27.79
N ALA A 90 7.96 24.20 -28.56
CA ALA A 90 6.88 23.82 -29.46
C ALA A 90 5.66 23.34 -28.68
N GLU A 91 4.54 23.98 -28.89
CA GLU A 91 3.24 23.63 -28.34
C GLU A 91 2.29 23.26 -29.48
N SER A 92 1.56 22.15 -29.35
CA SER A 92 0.51 21.80 -30.29
C SER A 92 -0.69 22.77 -30.19
N ASP A 93 -1.47 22.92 -31.25
CA ASP A 93 -2.67 23.76 -31.19
C ASP A 93 -3.71 23.25 -30.20
N PHE A 94 -3.76 21.95 -29.99
CA PHE A 94 -4.58 21.35 -28.94
C PHE A 94 -4.13 21.81 -27.54
N PHE A 95 -2.82 21.77 -27.26
CA PHE A 95 -2.28 22.21 -25.99
C PHE A 95 -2.52 23.69 -25.72
N LYS A 96 -2.38 24.56 -26.76
CA LYS A 96 -2.73 25.97 -26.64
C LYS A 96 -4.21 26.16 -26.27
N LYS A 97 -5.12 25.46 -26.96
CA LYS A 97 -6.56 25.50 -26.63
C LYS A 97 -6.85 25.07 -25.18
N VAL A 98 -6.17 24.05 -24.69
CA VAL A 98 -6.33 23.61 -23.27
C VAL A 98 -5.82 24.67 -22.30
N LYS A 99 -4.67 25.32 -22.60
CA LYS A 99 -4.12 26.40 -21.76
C LYS A 99 -5.01 27.64 -21.72
N GLU A 100 -5.64 27.97 -22.85
CA GLU A 100 -6.51 29.14 -23.04
C GLU A 100 -7.95 28.89 -22.58
N ALA A 101 -8.31 27.62 -22.29
CA ALA A 101 -9.63 27.27 -21.85
C ALA A 101 -9.94 27.97 -20.51
N LYS A 102 -11.06 28.71 -20.48
CA LYS A 102 -11.55 29.28 -19.22
C LYS A 102 -12.04 28.17 -18.32
N VAL A 103 -11.39 28.03 -17.18
CA VAL A 103 -11.80 27.10 -16.13
C VAL A 103 -12.36 27.94 -14.99
N GLU A 104 -13.51 27.54 -14.47
CA GLU A 104 -14.07 28.15 -13.25
C GLU A 104 -13.16 27.85 -12.06
N ASP A 105 -12.98 28.84 -11.19
CA ASP A 105 -12.20 28.66 -9.98
C ASP A 105 -12.89 27.62 -9.07
N ILE A 106 -12.10 26.64 -8.63
CA ILE A 106 -12.55 25.65 -7.66
C ILE A 106 -12.74 26.34 -6.31
N LYS A 107 -13.99 26.42 -5.87
CA LYS A 107 -14.28 26.93 -4.53
C LYS A 107 -13.89 25.88 -3.49
N PRO A 108 -13.11 26.25 -2.48
CA PRO A 108 -12.76 25.31 -1.41
C PRO A 108 -14.03 24.91 -0.63
N VAL A 109 -14.17 23.61 -0.40
CA VAL A 109 -15.22 23.06 0.46
C VAL A 109 -14.55 22.69 1.78
N PHE A 110 -14.93 23.37 2.84
CA PHE A 110 -14.40 23.09 4.18
C PHE A 110 -15.28 22.06 4.87
N VAL A 111 -14.64 21.17 5.64
CA VAL A 111 -15.35 20.20 6.48
C VAL A 111 -16.03 20.92 7.62
N ASP A 112 -17.32 20.71 7.81
CA ASP A 112 -18.11 21.16 8.96
C ASP A 112 -18.27 19.97 9.92
N TYR A 113 -17.45 19.93 10.97
CA TYR A 113 -17.42 18.81 11.91
C TYR A 113 -18.73 18.54 12.61
N ASP A 114 -19.58 19.56 12.76
CA ASP A 114 -20.89 19.41 13.40
C ASP A 114 -21.95 18.77 12.45
N LYS A 115 -21.75 18.89 11.14
CA LYS A 115 -22.66 18.35 10.12
C LYS A 115 -22.13 17.11 9.43
N ASP A 116 -20.82 17.10 9.14
CA ASP A 116 -20.24 16.06 8.31
C ASP A 116 -19.78 14.85 9.14
N MET A 117 -19.72 14.97 10.48
CA MET A 117 -19.28 13.93 11.38
C MET A 117 -20.25 13.72 12.54
N SER A 118 -20.45 12.49 12.97
CA SER A 118 -21.18 12.14 14.17
C SER A 118 -20.22 11.66 15.26
N ILE A 119 -20.35 12.20 16.47
CA ILE A 119 -19.63 11.75 17.64
C ILE A 119 -20.55 10.90 18.51
N LYS A 120 -20.16 9.65 18.77
CA LYS A 120 -20.88 8.73 19.66
C LYS A 120 -19.94 8.31 20.79
N LYS A 121 -20.51 8.08 21.98
CA LYS A 121 -19.76 7.55 23.12
C LYS A 121 -20.19 6.14 23.43
N MET A 122 -19.23 5.25 23.60
CA MET A 122 -19.45 3.91 24.10
C MET A 122 -19.70 3.93 25.62
N PRO A 123 -20.30 2.87 26.21
CA PRO A 123 -20.53 2.79 27.65
C PRO A 123 -19.26 2.93 28.50
N ASN A 124 -18.10 2.54 27.95
CA ASN A 124 -16.79 2.69 28.59
C ASN A 124 -16.17 4.09 28.45
N GLY A 125 -16.87 5.04 27.83
CA GLY A 125 -16.41 6.41 27.61
C GLY A 125 -15.62 6.63 26.32
N THR A 126 -15.28 5.58 25.56
CA THR A 126 -14.55 5.73 24.28
C THR A 126 -15.41 6.49 23.26
N GLU A 127 -14.82 7.49 22.63
CA GLU A 127 -15.47 8.25 21.56
C GLU A 127 -15.30 7.56 20.20
N ILE A 128 -16.41 7.52 19.46
CA ILE A 128 -16.45 7.04 18.07
C ILE A 128 -16.72 8.25 17.17
N LEU A 129 -15.78 8.57 16.31
CA LEU A 129 -15.94 9.56 15.26
C LEU A 129 -16.41 8.84 14.00
N TYR A 130 -17.60 9.15 13.53
CA TYR A 130 -18.21 8.46 12.41
C TYR A 130 -18.58 9.41 11.27
N VAL A 131 -18.10 9.09 10.07
CA VAL A 131 -18.48 9.73 8.82
C VAL A 131 -19.06 8.67 7.90
N LYS A 132 -20.29 8.90 7.41
CA LYS A 132 -20.92 7.97 6.47
C LYS A 132 -20.26 8.07 5.10
N ASN A 133 -19.77 6.95 4.58
CA ASN A 133 -19.37 6.88 3.18
C ASN A 133 -20.60 6.81 2.28
N THR A 134 -20.81 7.84 1.46
CA THR A 134 -21.93 7.94 0.50
C THR A 134 -21.50 7.62 -0.93
N ASP A 135 -20.21 7.51 -1.20
CA ASP A 135 -19.65 7.38 -2.55
C ASP A 135 -19.57 5.92 -3.01
N ASN A 136 -19.35 5.02 -2.08
CA ASN A 136 -19.20 3.59 -2.38
C ASN A 136 -19.43 2.70 -1.14
N THR A 137 -19.22 1.39 -1.32
CA THR A 137 -19.41 0.39 -0.26
C THR A 137 -18.17 0.10 0.57
N ARG A 138 -17.14 0.97 0.52
CA ARG A 138 -15.92 0.81 1.31
C ARG A 138 -16.10 1.39 2.71
N TYR A 139 -15.54 0.70 3.70
CA TYR A 139 -15.34 1.24 5.05
C TYR A 139 -13.86 1.34 5.39
N SER A 140 -13.54 2.23 6.31
CA SER A 140 -12.25 2.32 7.00
C SER A 140 -12.52 2.53 8.48
N LEU A 141 -12.03 1.63 9.33
CA LEU A 141 -12.15 1.69 10.79
C LEU A 141 -10.76 1.75 11.39
N SER A 142 -10.52 2.72 12.27
CA SER A 142 -9.24 2.89 12.95
C SER A 142 -9.44 2.93 14.46
N PHE A 143 -8.72 2.08 15.18
CA PHE A 143 -8.58 2.15 16.63
C PHE A 143 -7.27 2.88 16.93
N ARG A 144 -7.37 4.01 17.64
CA ARG A 144 -6.23 4.84 17.99
C ARG A 144 -5.91 4.70 19.47
N TYR A 145 -4.67 4.39 19.76
CA TYR A 145 -4.13 4.28 21.11
C TYR A 145 -3.07 5.36 21.28
N GLU A 146 -3.22 6.23 22.27
CA GLU A 146 -2.28 7.32 22.61
C GLU A 146 -1.02 6.75 23.30
N VAL A 147 -0.44 5.72 22.73
CA VAL A 147 0.79 5.06 23.16
C VAL A 147 1.58 4.71 21.91
N GLY A 148 2.79 5.22 21.79
CA GLY A 148 3.65 5.01 20.65
C GLY A 148 5.06 4.56 21.00
N SER A 149 5.95 4.69 20.03
CA SER A 149 7.34 4.24 20.19
C SER A 149 8.18 5.13 21.12
N TRP A 150 7.69 6.30 21.49
CA TRP A 150 8.35 7.18 22.48
C TRP A 150 8.18 6.63 23.91
N GLU A 151 7.00 6.07 24.24
CA GLU A 151 6.74 5.42 25.51
C GLU A 151 7.33 4.03 25.54
N ASN A 152 7.16 3.27 24.45
CA ASN A 152 7.67 1.91 24.36
C ASN A 152 8.22 1.61 22.96
N LYS A 153 9.55 1.66 22.83
CA LYS A 153 10.26 1.42 21.56
C LYS A 153 10.01 0.03 20.96
N TYR A 154 9.60 -0.95 21.75
CA TYR A 154 9.30 -2.30 21.25
C TYR A 154 8.00 -2.34 20.43
N LEU A 155 7.11 -1.36 20.58
CA LEU A 155 5.90 -1.25 19.75
C LEU A 155 6.24 -1.19 18.26
N ASN A 156 7.38 -0.61 17.87
CA ASN A 156 7.81 -0.61 16.47
C ASN A 156 7.89 -2.02 15.85
N LEU A 157 8.16 -3.05 16.66
CA LEU A 157 8.19 -4.43 16.19
C LEU A 157 6.82 -4.93 15.75
N LEU A 158 5.72 -4.40 16.28
CA LEU A 158 4.36 -4.78 15.88
C LEU A 158 4.12 -4.55 14.40
N SER A 159 4.63 -3.45 13.84
CA SER A 159 4.49 -3.15 12.41
C SER A 159 5.16 -4.18 11.50
N TYR A 160 6.19 -4.85 11.99
CA TYR A 160 6.89 -5.93 11.27
C TYR A 160 6.28 -7.30 11.57
N TYR A 161 5.77 -7.48 12.79
CA TYR A 161 5.30 -8.77 13.28
C TYR A 161 3.83 -9.06 12.91
N GLN A 162 3.04 -8.05 12.60
CA GLN A 162 1.60 -8.19 12.31
C GLN A 162 1.26 -9.29 11.29
N ASP A 163 2.13 -9.49 10.30
CA ASP A 163 1.95 -10.50 9.26
C ASP A 163 2.19 -11.95 9.73
N PHE A 164 2.70 -12.11 10.95
CA PHE A 164 3.01 -13.40 11.58
C PHE A 164 2.07 -13.73 12.74
N LEU A 165 1.12 -12.84 13.04
CA LEU A 165 0.12 -13.10 14.09
C LEU A 165 -0.79 -14.25 13.68
N TYR A 166 -1.10 -15.11 14.64
CA TYR A 166 -2.07 -16.18 14.51
C TYR A 166 -2.83 -16.33 15.82
N THR A 167 -3.87 -17.16 15.85
CA THR A 167 -4.71 -17.41 17.03
C THR A 167 -4.75 -18.90 17.33
N PRO A 168 -5.23 -19.34 18.51
CA PRO A 168 -5.43 -20.76 18.78
C PRO A 168 -6.38 -21.46 17.79
N PHE A 169 -7.22 -20.68 17.09
CA PHE A 169 -8.28 -21.20 16.22
C PHE A 169 -7.94 -21.08 14.73
N MET A 170 -7.03 -20.18 14.36
CA MET A 170 -6.65 -19.93 12.97
C MET A 170 -5.14 -19.75 12.84
N SER A 171 -4.53 -20.51 11.95
CA SER A 171 -3.13 -20.30 11.54
C SER A 171 -2.96 -18.98 10.81
N GLN A 172 -1.72 -18.50 10.71
CA GLN A 172 -1.35 -17.32 9.94
C GLN A 172 -1.88 -17.38 8.49
N GLN A 173 -1.75 -18.54 7.83
CA GLN A 173 -2.24 -18.73 6.47
C GLN A 173 -3.76 -18.62 6.40
N GLN A 174 -4.48 -19.25 7.31
CA GLN A 174 -5.94 -19.18 7.36
C GLN A 174 -6.45 -17.76 7.61
N ILE A 175 -5.78 -16.99 8.46
CA ILE A 175 -6.10 -15.57 8.67
C ILE A 175 -5.93 -14.78 7.39
N LYS A 176 -4.79 -14.95 6.68
CA LYS A 176 -4.53 -14.27 5.41
C LYS A 176 -5.55 -14.63 4.33
N GLU A 177 -5.85 -15.91 4.19
CA GLU A 177 -6.86 -16.40 3.25
C GLU A 177 -8.25 -15.85 3.59
N LYS A 178 -8.60 -15.84 4.87
CA LYS A 178 -9.89 -15.32 5.33
C LYS A 178 -10.03 -13.84 5.02
N LEU A 179 -9.06 -13.02 5.44
CA LEU A 179 -9.05 -11.58 5.16
C LEU A 179 -9.04 -11.28 3.65
N TYR A 180 -8.30 -12.06 2.87
CA TYR A 180 -8.29 -11.93 1.42
C TYR A 180 -9.68 -12.22 0.81
N ASN A 181 -10.34 -13.30 1.23
CA ASN A 181 -11.63 -13.73 0.71
C ASN A 181 -12.76 -12.73 1.03
N ILE A 182 -12.69 -12.09 2.20
CA ILE A 182 -13.63 -11.02 2.60
C ILE A 182 -13.19 -9.63 2.14
N ALA A 183 -12.17 -9.56 1.27
CA ALA A 183 -11.63 -8.30 0.74
C ALA A 183 -11.29 -7.27 1.82
N THR A 184 -10.72 -7.72 2.93
CA THR A 184 -10.36 -6.89 4.08
C THR A 184 -8.85 -6.78 4.22
N THR A 185 -8.37 -5.59 4.55
CA THR A 185 -6.99 -5.33 4.96
C THR A 185 -6.93 -4.98 6.43
N PHE A 186 -5.96 -5.54 7.13
CA PHE A 186 -5.66 -5.27 8.53
C PHE A 186 -4.24 -4.73 8.63
N ARG A 187 -4.06 -3.66 9.39
CA ARG A 187 -2.75 -3.02 9.55
C ARG A 187 -2.57 -2.46 10.94
N ILE A 188 -1.39 -2.67 11.53
CA ILE A 188 -0.92 -2.00 12.73
C ILE A 188 0.19 -1.03 12.33
N SER A 189 0.01 0.25 12.64
CA SER A 189 1.00 1.32 12.42
C SER A 189 1.39 1.93 13.75
N VAL A 190 2.68 2.12 13.97
CA VAL A 190 3.21 2.72 15.19
C VAL A 190 3.99 3.98 14.81
N SER A 191 3.60 5.10 15.40
CA SER A 191 4.34 6.38 15.33
C SER A 191 5.07 6.66 16.65
N GLY A 192 5.56 7.89 16.84
CA GLY A 192 6.20 8.32 18.07
C GLY A 192 5.26 8.27 19.26
N ASP A 193 4.06 8.77 19.10
CA ASP A 193 3.07 9.08 20.13
C ASP A 193 1.80 8.22 20.06
N GLU A 194 1.58 7.50 18.97
CA GLU A 194 0.37 6.70 18.82
C GLU A 194 0.62 5.34 18.15
N THR A 195 -0.27 4.40 18.45
CA THR A 195 -0.43 3.14 17.73
C THR A 195 -1.82 3.12 17.13
N VAL A 196 -1.91 2.86 15.82
CA VAL A 196 -3.18 2.80 15.09
C VAL A 196 -3.37 1.43 14.47
N VAL A 197 -4.49 0.80 14.79
CA VAL A 197 -4.96 -0.43 14.15
C VAL A 197 -6.02 -0.04 13.14
N THR A 198 -5.77 -0.31 11.86
CA THR A 198 -6.68 0.05 10.76
C THR A 198 -7.23 -1.20 10.09
N ILE A 199 -8.53 -1.21 9.86
CA ILE A 199 -9.25 -2.24 9.12
C ILE A 199 -9.97 -1.55 7.98
N GLU A 200 -9.71 -1.97 6.75
CA GLU A 200 -10.39 -1.47 5.56
C GLU A 200 -10.99 -2.62 4.77
N GLY A 201 -12.19 -2.44 4.26
CA GLY A 201 -12.86 -3.49 3.51
C GLY A 201 -14.17 -3.03 2.88
N LEU A 202 -14.97 -3.99 2.43
CA LEU A 202 -16.31 -3.76 1.95
C LEU A 202 -17.32 -3.85 3.11
N THR A 203 -18.29 -2.95 3.16
CA THR A 203 -19.28 -2.84 4.24
C THR A 203 -20.04 -4.15 4.48
N GLU A 204 -20.28 -4.91 3.41
CA GLU A 204 -20.92 -6.23 3.46
C GLU A 204 -20.18 -7.24 4.34
N ASN A 205 -18.84 -7.08 4.49
CA ASN A 205 -17.99 -8.00 5.22
C ASN A 205 -17.48 -7.43 6.58
N LEU A 206 -17.99 -6.27 7.01
CA LEU A 206 -17.49 -5.57 8.20
C LEU A 206 -17.54 -6.44 9.47
N LEU A 207 -18.65 -7.11 9.73
CA LEU A 207 -18.83 -7.91 10.94
C LEU A 207 -17.87 -9.10 10.97
N GLU A 208 -17.75 -9.79 9.84
CA GLU A 208 -16.81 -10.90 9.71
C GLU A 208 -15.34 -10.47 9.85
N ALA A 209 -15.01 -9.28 9.33
CA ALA A 209 -13.70 -8.67 9.50
C ALA A 209 -13.39 -8.35 10.97
N LEU A 210 -14.38 -7.80 11.69
CA LEU A 210 -14.24 -7.50 13.12
C LEU A 210 -14.02 -8.76 13.94
N ASP A 211 -14.74 -9.86 13.68
CA ASP A 211 -14.55 -11.13 14.38
C ASP A 211 -13.12 -11.68 14.21
N VAL A 212 -12.59 -11.61 12.99
CA VAL A 212 -11.20 -12.05 12.72
C VAL A 212 -10.19 -11.18 13.46
N VAL A 213 -10.37 -9.86 13.38
CA VAL A 213 -9.42 -8.91 14.00
C VAL A 213 -9.52 -8.92 15.52
N ASP A 214 -10.72 -9.04 16.09
CA ASP A 214 -10.89 -9.21 17.52
C ASP A 214 -10.15 -10.46 18.02
N GLY A 215 -10.28 -11.58 17.30
CA GLY A 215 -9.52 -12.80 17.61
C GLY A 215 -8.00 -12.57 17.61
N ILE A 216 -7.48 -11.82 16.61
CA ILE A 216 -6.04 -11.49 16.51
C ILE A 216 -5.59 -10.60 17.67
N LEU A 217 -6.40 -9.61 18.06
CA LEU A 217 -6.02 -8.64 19.09
C LEU A 217 -6.19 -9.16 20.51
N THR A 218 -7.20 -10.02 20.75
CA THR A 218 -7.51 -10.53 22.09
C THR A 218 -6.78 -11.82 22.44
N ASN A 219 -6.50 -12.67 21.44
CA ASN A 219 -5.86 -13.98 21.65
C ASN A 219 -4.68 -14.21 20.68
N PRO A 220 -3.70 -13.29 20.62
CA PRO A 220 -2.57 -13.47 19.73
C PRO A 220 -1.67 -14.62 20.20
N CYS A 221 -1.32 -15.50 19.28
CA CYS A 221 -0.24 -16.46 19.45
C CYS A 221 1.03 -15.91 18.79
N LEU A 222 2.18 -16.25 19.39
CA LEU A 222 3.49 -15.76 18.96
C LEU A 222 4.33 -16.91 18.37
N ASP A 223 5.02 -16.63 17.30
CA ASP A 223 6.03 -17.48 16.67
C ASP A 223 7.42 -16.91 16.95
N GLU A 224 8.18 -17.54 17.85
CA GLU A 224 9.53 -17.11 18.22
C GLU A 224 10.49 -17.14 17.03
N LYS A 225 10.35 -18.12 16.13
CA LYS A 225 11.17 -18.22 14.93
C LYS A 225 10.92 -17.06 13.97
N ALA A 226 9.65 -16.66 13.82
CA ALA A 226 9.30 -15.48 13.03
C ALA A 226 9.91 -14.21 13.64
N LEU A 227 9.86 -14.06 14.98
CA LEU A 227 10.47 -12.94 15.68
C LEU A 227 12.01 -12.89 15.46
N ASP A 228 12.69 -14.01 15.53
CA ASP A 228 14.13 -14.06 15.29
C ASP A 228 14.48 -13.72 13.84
N ASN A 229 13.71 -14.17 12.87
CA ASN A 229 13.87 -13.79 11.47
C ASN A 229 13.70 -12.27 11.27
N ILE A 230 12.71 -11.66 11.93
CA ILE A 230 12.51 -10.21 11.90
C ILE A 230 13.71 -9.48 12.50
N LYS A 231 14.23 -9.92 13.65
CA LYS A 231 15.44 -9.34 14.26
C LYS A 231 16.63 -9.39 13.30
N GLN A 232 16.88 -10.55 12.67
CA GLN A 232 17.97 -10.70 11.70
C GLN A 232 17.81 -9.75 10.50
N LYS A 233 16.58 -9.65 9.97
CA LYS A 233 16.25 -8.69 8.91
C LYS A 233 16.55 -7.26 9.33
N LEU A 234 16.09 -6.84 10.50
CA LEU A 234 16.30 -5.49 11.03
C LEU A 234 17.79 -5.19 11.26
N PHE A 235 18.59 -6.16 11.75
CA PHE A 235 20.04 -5.97 11.88
C PHE A 235 20.71 -5.78 10.53
N LYS A 236 20.29 -6.54 9.52
CA LYS A 236 20.79 -6.37 8.16
C LYS A 236 20.42 -5.00 7.59
N GLU A 237 19.17 -4.60 7.67
CA GLU A 237 18.69 -3.29 7.21
C GLU A 237 19.44 -2.13 7.89
N ARG A 238 19.72 -2.25 9.20
CA ARG A 238 20.52 -1.27 9.93
C ARG A 238 21.96 -1.20 9.46
N ALA A 239 22.57 -2.33 9.14
CA ALA A 239 23.91 -2.36 8.59
C ALA A 239 23.97 -1.71 7.20
N GLU A 240 23.01 -2.02 6.34
CA GLU A 240 22.88 -1.42 5.00
C GLU A 240 22.61 0.09 5.08
N ALA A 241 21.77 0.54 6.02
CA ALA A 241 21.46 1.94 6.24
C ALA A 241 22.71 2.79 6.56
N LYS A 242 23.71 2.23 7.22
CA LYS A 242 24.98 2.91 7.51
C LYS A 242 25.83 3.18 6.27
N SER A 243 25.61 2.44 5.21
CA SER A 243 26.29 2.60 3.91
C SER A 243 25.49 3.46 2.93
N ALA A 244 24.22 3.76 3.22
CA ALA A 244 23.36 4.52 2.34
C ALA A 244 23.52 6.03 2.57
N GLN A 245 24.11 6.73 1.60
CA GLN A 245 24.41 8.17 1.68
C GLN A 245 23.20 9.00 2.10
N GLN A 246 22.03 8.75 1.50
CA GLN A 246 20.81 9.51 1.78
C GLN A 246 20.31 9.30 3.22
N GLN A 247 20.43 8.08 3.75
CA GLN A 247 20.04 7.79 5.12
C GLN A 247 21.03 8.40 6.13
N CYS A 248 22.33 8.36 5.84
CA CYS A 248 23.36 9.03 6.65
C CYS A 248 23.10 10.54 6.69
N PHE A 249 22.82 11.16 5.55
CA PHE A 249 22.51 12.59 5.48
C PHE A 249 21.26 12.96 6.29
N ALA A 250 20.18 12.19 6.17
CA ALA A 250 18.96 12.41 6.95
C ALA A 250 19.21 12.32 8.46
N LYS A 251 20.05 11.37 8.90
CA LYS A 251 20.46 11.24 10.32
C LYS A 251 21.31 12.41 10.78
N LEU A 252 22.25 12.84 9.94
CA LEU A 252 23.09 14.01 10.24
C LEU A 252 22.23 15.29 10.37
N SER A 253 21.30 15.50 9.46
CA SER A 253 20.36 16.63 9.50
C SER A 253 19.51 16.59 10.76
N SER A 254 18.97 15.42 11.12
CA SER A 254 18.21 15.25 12.36
C SER A 254 19.06 15.53 13.61
N TYR A 255 20.33 15.10 13.61
CA TYR A 255 21.25 15.39 14.69
C TYR A 255 21.57 16.90 14.80
N ALA A 256 21.77 17.57 13.66
CA ALA A 256 22.04 19.00 13.63
C ALA A 256 20.87 19.84 14.17
N LEU A 257 19.62 19.43 13.87
CA LEU A 257 18.42 20.13 14.32
C LEU A 257 18.08 19.85 15.79
N TYR A 258 18.21 18.61 16.24
CA TYR A 258 17.65 18.17 17.52
C TYR A 258 18.70 17.69 18.54
N GLY A 259 19.98 17.58 18.14
CA GLY A 259 21.07 17.18 19.03
C GLY A 259 21.03 15.71 19.48
N LYS A 260 21.81 15.40 20.51
CA LYS A 260 21.98 14.03 21.03
C LYS A 260 20.73 13.45 21.72
N LYS A 261 19.86 14.29 22.27
CA LYS A 261 18.67 13.88 23.06
C LYS A 261 17.39 13.87 22.23
N ASN A 262 17.51 13.71 20.93
CA ASN A 262 16.38 13.70 20.02
C ASN A 262 15.48 12.48 20.24
N ALA A 263 14.18 12.70 20.42
CA ALA A 263 13.15 11.64 20.49
C ALA A 263 13.07 10.81 19.20
N HIS A 264 13.43 11.42 18.05
CA HIS A 264 13.53 10.73 16.75
C HIS A 264 14.83 9.93 16.57
N ARG A 265 15.64 9.80 17.61
CA ARG A 265 16.86 8.99 17.58
C ARG A 265 16.47 7.53 17.48
N THR A 266 16.32 7.03 16.29
CA THR A 266 16.32 5.59 16.04
C THR A 266 17.65 5.05 16.57
N LEU A 267 17.58 4.17 17.54
CA LEU A 267 18.72 3.40 17.99
C LEU A 267 19.21 2.59 16.81
N LEU A 268 20.32 3.02 16.22
CA LEU A 268 21.09 2.25 15.27
C LEU A 268 21.88 1.18 16.02
#